data_056a7faa43fe654777237daf6c1801f9
#
_entry.id   056a7faa43fe654777237daf6c1801f9
#
_cell.length_a   1.000
_cell.length_b   1.000
_cell.length_c   1.000
_cell.angle_alpha   90.00
_cell.angle_beta   90.00
_cell.angle_gamma   90.00
#
_symmetry.space_group_name_H-M   'P 1'
#
loop_
_entity.id
_entity.type
_entity.pdbx_description
1 polymer ?
#
loop_
_entity_poly.entity_id
_entity_poly.type
_entity_poly.pdbx_seq_one_letter_code
_entity_poly.pdbx_strand_id
1 'polypeptide(L)'
;MNCLFIGTISKDLLMLVKEPPKSDRRIEAVKIQKSCGGPAATAANAFAGLGGTAGLITAIGADANGQFVRGEAERIAGKRLQLFTKEQGVTSFSTIQVEEDGKRCITHFGGCIDGVRAGELEAEL
;
A
#
# COMPACT_ATOMS: atom_id res chain seq x y z
N MET A 1 13.71 -7.43 18.43
CA MET A 1 14.14 -6.17 17.78
C MET A 1 12.89 -5.45 17.33
N ASN A 2 12.74 -4.22 17.69
CA ASN A 2 11.59 -3.40 17.38
C ASN A 2 12.01 -2.31 16.40
N CYS A 3 11.21 -2.06 15.38
CA CYS A 3 11.45 -1.02 14.38
C CYS A 3 10.16 -0.27 14.08
N LEU A 4 10.26 1.05 13.92
CA LEU A 4 9.16 1.91 13.53
C LEU A 4 9.38 2.37 12.09
N PHE A 5 8.39 2.14 11.26
CA PHE A 5 8.33 2.57 9.86
C PHE A 5 7.31 3.70 9.74
N ILE A 6 7.61 4.69 8.94
CA ILE A 6 6.70 5.84 8.70
C ILE A 6 6.54 6.02 7.21
N GLY A 7 5.31 6.05 6.73
CA GLY A 7 5.02 6.32 5.32
C GLY A 7 3.82 5.55 4.78
N THR A 8 3.82 5.34 3.47
CA THR A 8 2.67 4.87 2.73
C THR A 8 2.38 3.38 2.91
N ILE A 9 1.09 3.09 3.12
CA ILE A 9 0.45 1.83 2.79
C ILE A 9 -0.54 2.10 1.65
N SER A 10 -0.58 1.25 0.63
CA SER A 10 -1.47 1.42 -0.52
C SER A 10 -2.18 0.13 -0.90
N LYS A 11 -3.35 0.27 -1.50
CA LYS A 11 -3.96 -0.83 -2.23
C LYS A 11 -3.47 -0.79 -3.67
N ASP A 12 -2.88 -1.88 -4.12
CA ASP A 12 -2.39 -2.01 -5.47
C ASP A 12 -3.28 -2.97 -6.28
N LEU A 13 -3.71 -2.55 -7.46
CA LEU A 13 -4.40 -3.36 -8.44
C LEU A 13 -3.42 -3.70 -9.56
N LEU A 14 -2.94 -4.94 -9.55
CA LEU A 14 -2.05 -5.45 -10.58
C LEU A 14 -2.88 -6.06 -11.71
N MET A 15 -2.54 -5.69 -12.94
CA MET A 15 -3.19 -6.18 -14.15
C MET A 15 -2.14 -6.72 -15.10
N LEU A 16 -2.18 -8.01 -15.40
CA LEU A 16 -1.35 -8.57 -16.48
C LEU A 16 -1.98 -8.18 -17.82
N VAL A 17 -1.21 -7.52 -18.67
CA VAL A 17 -1.65 -7.02 -19.98
C VAL A 17 -0.73 -7.53 -21.08
N LYS A 18 -1.28 -7.70 -22.30
CA LYS A 18 -0.50 -8.14 -23.46
C LYS A 18 0.27 -7.01 -24.14
N GLU A 19 -0.19 -5.77 -23.93
CA GLU A 19 0.42 -4.58 -24.50
C GLU A 19 0.37 -3.43 -23.50
N PRO A 20 1.34 -2.48 -23.56
CA PRO A 20 1.34 -1.36 -22.64
C PRO A 20 0.17 -0.42 -22.87
N PRO A 21 -0.25 0.34 -21.82
CA PRO A 21 -1.26 1.38 -21.96
C PRO A 21 -0.89 2.40 -23.03
N LYS A 22 -1.88 2.73 -23.85
CA LYS A 22 -1.78 3.74 -24.92
C LYS A 22 -2.97 4.67 -24.86
N SER A 23 -2.78 5.93 -25.26
CA SER A 23 -3.87 6.91 -25.38
C SER A 23 -4.93 6.42 -26.35
N ASP A 24 -6.18 6.72 -26.05
CA ASP A 24 -7.36 6.39 -26.86
C ASP A 24 -7.50 4.89 -27.22
N ARG A 25 -6.95 4.02 -26.42
CA ARG A 25 -7.03 2.57 -26.58
C ARG A 25 -7.64 1.89 -25.36
N ARG A 26 -8.54 0.95 -25.64
CA ARG A 26 -8.96 -0.04 -24.65
C ARG A 26 -7.98 -1.20 -24.69
N ILE A 27 -7.43 -1.53 -23.52
CA ILE A 27 -6.53 -2.66 -23.31
C ILE A 27 -7.21 -3.64 -22.37
N GLU A 28 -7.14 -4.92 -22.69
CA GLU A 28 -7.72 -5.97 -21.87
C GLU A 28 -6.65 -6.59 -20.97
N ALA A 29 -6.96 -6.66 -19.68
CA ALA A 29 -6.17 -7.42 -18.73
C ALA A 29 -6.55 -8.90 -18.81
N VAL A 30 -5.53 -9.76 -18.89
CA VAL A 30 -5.71 -11.23 -18.86
C VAL A 30 -5.75 -11.81 -17.46
N LYS A 31 -5.27 -11.05 -16.47
CA LYS A 31 -5.31 -11.41 -15.05
C LYS A 31 -5.33 -10.16 -14.20
N ILE A 32 -6.06 -10.23 -13.09
CA ILE A 32 -6.11 -9.15 -12.08
C ILE A 32 -5.76 -9.74 -10.72
N GLN A 33 -4.96 -9.00 -9.95
CA GLN A 33 -4.62 -9.32 -8.58
C GLN A 33 -4.66 -8.05 -7.73
N LYS A 34 -5.19 -8.16 -6.52
CA LYS A 34 -5.13 -7.10 -5.50
C LYS A 34 -4.02 -7.44 -4.53
N SER A 35 -3.25 -6.43 -4.14
CA SER A 35 -2.24 -6.57 -3.09
C SER A 35 -2.15 -5.32 -2.23
N CYS A 36 -1.50 -5.46 -1.10
CA CYS A 36 -1.09 -4.35 -0.26
C CYS A 36 0.33 -3.97 -0.63
N GLY A 37 0.54 -2.69 -0.91
CA GLY A 37 1.84 -2.12 -1.28
C GLY A 37 2.16 -0.88 -0.45
N GLY A 38 3.03 -0.05 -1.01
CA GLY A 38 3.60 1.11 -0.34
C GLY A 38 4.95 0.81 0.30
N PRO A 39 5.94 1.71 0.15
CA PRO A 39 7.32 1.46 0.58
C PRO A 39 7.45 1.12 2.07
N ALA A 40 6.79 1.90 2.93
CA ALA A 40 6.87 1.70 4.37
C ALA A 40 6.17 0.41 4.82
N ALA A 41 4.99 0.11 4.25
CA ALA A 41 4.28 -1.13 4.57
C ALA A 41 5.05 -2.37 4.09
N THR A 42 5.65 -2.32 2.90
CA THR A 42 6.48 -3.41 2.38
C THR A 42 7.68 -3.68 3.27
N ALA A 43 8.38 -2.63 3.70
CA ALA A 43 9.51 -2.74 4.61
C ALA A 43 9.10 -3.29 5.99
N ALA A 44 8.01 -2.77 6.57
CA ALA A 44 7.48 -3.22 7.85
C ALA A 44 7.06 -4.70 7.81
N ASN A 45 6.38 -5.11 6.74
CA ASN A 45 5.96 -6.51 6.55
C ASN A 45 7.16 -7.45 6.37
N ALA A 46 8.18 -7.04 5.61
CA ALA A 46 9.40 -7.83 5.45
C ALA A 46 10.14 -8.00 6.78
N PHE A 47 10.28 -6.93 7.55
CA PHE A 47 10.90 -6.96 8.87
C PHE A 47 10.15 -7.88 9.84
N ALA A 48 8.81 -7.78 9.86
CA ALA A 48 7.98 -8.66 10.68
C ALA A 48 8.08 -10.12 10.24
N GLY A 49 8.14 -10.38 8.93
CA GLY A 49 8.33 -11.72 8.36
C GLY A 49 9.66 -12.36 8.73
N LEU A 50 10.70 -11.56 8.97
CA LEU A 50 12.01 -12.01 9.48
C LEU A 50 12.04 -12.20 11.01
N GLY A 51 10.92 -12.07 11.68
CA GLY A 51 10.79 -12.31 13.12
C GLY A 51 10.92 -11.05 14.01
N GLY A 52 11.05 -9.88 13.40
CA GLY A 52 11.01 -8.59 14.11
C GLY A 52 9.60 -8.20 14.54
N THR A 53 9.51 -7.19 15.40
CA THR A 53 8.26 -6.51 15.74
C THR A 53 8.29 -5.11 15.11
N ALA A 54 7.34 -4.80 14.24
CA ALA A 54 7.28 -3.55 13.49
C ALA A 54 6.11 -2.70 13.97
N GLY A 55 6.34 -1.38 14.06
CA GLY A 55 5.29 -0.38 14.05
C GLY A 55 5.23 0.28 12.67
N LEU A 56 4.05 0.60 12.17
CA LEU A 56 3.86 1.38 10.95
C LEU A 56 2.93 2.56 11.22
N ILE A 57 3.47 3.76 11.12
CA ILE A 57 2.70 5.01 11.16
C ILE A 57 2.34 5.38 9.72
N THR A 58 1.06 5.51 9.46
CA THR A 58 0.53 5.80 8.12
C THR A 58 -0.82 6.51 8.21
N ALA A 59 -1.32 7.00 7.08
CA ALA A 59 -2.70 7.45 6.97
C ALA A 59 -3.50 6.50 6.09
N ILE A 60 -4.70 6.16 6.53
CA ILE A 60 -5.63 5.25 5.84
C ILE A 60 -7.01 5.90 5.87
N GLY A 61 -7.67 5.97 4.73
CA GLY A 61 -9.04 6.47 4.65
C GLY A 61 -10.06 5.50 5.27
N ALA A 62 -11.22 6.04 5.65
CA ALA A 62 -12.37 5.25 6.09
C ALA A 62 -13.16 4.71 4.87
N ASP A 63 -12.47 4.12 3.91
CA ASP A 63 -13.01 3.60 2.66
C ASP A 63 -12.74 2.09 2.49
N ALA A 64 -13.30 1.49 1.45
CA ALA A 64 -13.13 0.07 1.17
C ALA A 64 -11.66 -0.31 0.89
N ASN A 65 -10.85 0.60 0.34
CA ASN A 65 -9.42 0.39 0.16
C ASN A 65 -8.70 0.37 1.51
N GLY A 66 -9.10 1.25 2.45
CA GLY A 66 -8.58 1.27 3.81
C GLY A 66 -8.87 -0.03 4.56
N GLN A 67 -10.08 -0.52 4.47
CA GLN A 67 -10.44 -1.83 5.04
C GLN A 67 -9.59 -2.96 4.46
N PHE A 68 -9.38 -2.95 3.14
CA PHE A 68 -8.56 -3.96 2.46
C PHE A 68 -7.11 -3.94 2.95
N VAL A 69 -6.46 -2.77 3.00
CA VAL A 69 -5.03 -2.70 3.41
C VAL A 69 -4.83 -3.04 4.89
N ARG A 70 -5.78 -2.71 5.77
CA ARG A 70 -5.76 -3.15 7.17
C ARG A 70 -5.81 -4.68 7.28
N GLY A 71 -6.76 -5.32 6.61
CA GLY A 71 -6.90 -6.77 6.61
C GLY A 71 -5.69 -7.49 6.04
N GLU A 72 -5.09 -6.97 4.97
CA GLU A 72 -3.86 -7.53 4.39
C GLU A 72 -2.65 -7.37 5.30
N ALA A 73 -2.49 -6.21 5.94
CA ALA A 73 -1.41 -6.00 6.90
C ALA A 73 -1.50 -6.98 8.08
N GLU A 74 -2.68 -7.18 8.62
CA GLU A 74 -2.94 -8.16 9.68
C GLU A 74 -2.68 -9.60 9.22
N ARG A 75 -3.10 -9.95 8.00
CA ARG A 75 -2.90 -11.28 7.43
C ARG A 75 -1.41 -11.60 7.24
N ILE A 76 -0.61 -10.65 6.76
CA ILE A 76 0.81 -10.86 6.43
C ILE A 76 1.67 -10.89 7.69
N ALA A 77 1.50 -9.94 8.58
CA ALA A 77 2.39 -9.73 9.72
C ALA A 77 1.79 -10.16 11.06
N GLY A 78 0.47 -10.35 11.13
CA GLY A 78 -0.24 -10.73 12.36
C GLY A 78 0.05 -9.75 13.50
N LYS A 79 0.29 -10.28 14.70
CA LYS A 79 0.59 -9.48 15.90
C LYS A 79 1.97 -8.81 15.88
N ARG A 80 2.80 -9.08 14.87
CA ARG A 80 4.14 -8.48 14.74
C ARG A 80 4.13 -7.12 14.04
N LEU A 81 3.01 -6.72 13.47
CA LEU A 81 2.83 -5.39 12.90
C LEU A 81 1.74 -4.64 13.66
N GLN A 82 2.10 -3.52 14.26
CA GLN A 82 1.16 -2.60 14.87
C GLN A 82 0.94 -1.41 13.93
N LEU A 83 -0.30 -1.17 13.55
CA LEU A 83 -0.68 -0.02 12.72
C LEU A 83 -1.09 1.15 13.61
N PHE A 84 -0.45 2.29 13.40
CA PHE A 84 -0.85 3.59 13.92
C PHE A 84 -1.41 4.39 12.73
N THR A 85 -2.70 4.59 12.69
CA THR A 85 -3.35 5.15 11.51
C THR A 85 -4.13 6.40 11.83
N LYS A 86 -3.97 7.40 10.97
CA LYS A 86 -4.88 8.54 10.91
C LYS A 86 -5.96 8.24 9.87
N GLU A 87 -7.21 8.21 10.32
CA GLU A 87 -8.37 7.98 9.45
C GLU A 87 -8.88 9.29 8.88
N GLN A 88 -8.50 9.61 7.67
CA GLN A 88 -9.07 10.74 6.94
C GLN A 88 -8.88 10.59 5.43
N GLY A 89 -9.82 11.14 4.66
CA GLY A 89 -9.71 11.19 3.21
C GLY A 89 -9.76 9.82 2.53
N VAL A 90 -9.07 9.70 1.41
CA VAL A 90 -9.07 8.51 0.55
C VAL A 90 -7.75 7.76 0.72
N THR A 91 -7.83 6.46 0.86
CA THR A 91 -6.65 5.58 0.98
C THR A 91 -5.81 5.61 -0.30
N SER A 92 -4.49 5.59 -0.15
CA SER A 92 -3.53 5.48 -1.26
C SER A 92 -3.86 4.27 -2.14
N PHE A 93 -3.80 4.48 -3.46
CA PHE A 93 -4.19 3.48 -4.43
C PHE A 93 -3.27 3.52 -5.65
N SER A 94 -2.93 2.35 -6.20
CA SER A 94 -2.17 2.24 -7.45
C SER A 94 -2.85 1.27 -8.41
N THR A 95 -2.80 1.59 -9.70
CA THR A 95 -2.99 0.62 -10.77
C THR A 95 -1.64 0.30 -11.39
N ILE A 96 -1.35 -0.98 -11.57
CA ILE A 96 -0.06 -1.46 -12.06
C ILE A 96 -0.33 -2.39 -13.24
N GLN A 97 -0.08 -1.92 -14.45
CA GLN A 97 -0.13 -2.75 -15.65
C GLN A 97 1.23 -3.41 -15.82
N VAL A 98 1.26 -4.72 -15.92
CA VAL A 98 2.47 -5.52 -16.07
C VAL A 98 2.39 -6.28 -17.39
N GLU A 99 3.42 -6.12 -18.23
CA GLU A 99 3.57 -6.86 -19.48
C GLU A 99 4.23 -8.23 -19.23
N GLU A 100 4.12 -9.14 -20.18
CA GLU A 100 4.69 -10.51 -20.09
C GLU A 100 6.21 -10.51 -19.89
N ASP A 101 6.91 -9.49 -20.41
CA ASP A 101 8.36 -9.31 -20.23
C ASP A 101 8.76 -8.66 -18.89
N GLY A 102 7.78 -8.38 -18.03
CA GLY A 102 7.97 -7.79 -16.70
C GLY A 102 8.04 -6.26 -16.68
N LYS A 103 7.97 -5.57 -17.82
CA LYS A 103 7.83 -4.12 -17.84
C LYS A 103 6.49 -3.70 -17.22
N ARG A 104 6.47 -2.55 -16.59
CA ARG A 104 5.27 -2.08 -15.90
C ARG A 104 5.02 -0.60 -16.08
N CYS A 105 3.76 -0.25 -16.12
CA CYS A 105 3.25 1.11 -16.01
C CYS A 105 2.47 1.25 -14.72
N ILE A 106 2.79 2.27 -13.91
CA ILE A 106 2.16 2.49 -12.61
C ILE A 106 1.48 3.85 -12.64
N THR A 107 0.20 3.88 -12.29
CA THR A 107 -0.52 5.10 -11.96
C THR A 107 -0.81 5.09 -10.47
N HIS A 108 -0.32 6.08 -9.74
CA HIS A 108 -0.42 6.17 -8.28
C HIS A 108 -1.21 7.40 -7.84
N PHE A 109 -2.06 7.20 -6.85
CA PHE A 109 -2.75 8.24 -6.11
C PHE A 109 -2.32 8.18 -4.64
N GLY A 110 -1.62 9.21 -4.16
CA GLY A 110 -1.09 9.29 -2.79
C GLY A 110 -2.17 9.32 -1.72
N GLY A 111 -3.25 10.03 -1.99
CA GLY A 111 -4.40 10.07 -1.10
C GLY A 111 -4.10 10.76 0.23
N CYS A 112 -4.65 10.21 1.30
CA CYS A 112 -4.58 10.83 2.62
C CYS A 112 -3.16 10.90 3.22
N ILE A 113 -2.22 10.07 2.77
CA ILE A 113 -0.83 10.11 3.27
C ILE A 113 -0.12 11.41 2.89
N ASP A 114 -0.47 12.01 1.77
CA ASP A 114 0.13 13.27 1.30
C ASP A 114 -0.19 14.46 2.23
N GLY A 115 -1.22 14.35 3.03
CA GLY A 115 -1.65 15.36 4.01
C GLY A 115 -1.05 15.21 5.41
N VAL A 116 -0.28 14.16 5.68
CA VAL A 116 0.28 13.91 7.02
C VAL A 116 1.40 14.92 7.33
N ARG A 117 1.32 15.52 8.52
CA ARG A 117 2.30 16.49 9.02
C ARG A 117 3.07 15.93 10.21
N ALA A 118 4.32 16.38 10.39
CA ALA A 118 5.17 15.89 11.48
C ALA A 118 4.54 16.05 12.87
N GLY A 119 3.91 17.19 13.18
CA GLY A 119 3.25 17.43 14.46
C GLY A 119 2.05 16.52 14.74
N GLU A 120 1.48 15.89 13.73
CA GLU A 120 0.40 14.91 13.89
C GLU A 120 0.94 13.52 14.27
N LEU A 121 2.21 13.26 13.97
CA LEU A 121 2.87 11.99 14.31
C LEU A 121 3.37 11.98 15.75
N GLU A 122 3.66 13.13 16.35
CA GLU A 122 4.11 13.21 17.75
C GLU A 122 3.08 12.68 18.75
N ALA A 123 1.80 12.77 18.43
CA ALA A 123 0.71 12.27 19.26
C ALA A 123 0.61 10.73 19.26
N GLU A 124 1.24 10.06 18.29
CA GLU A 124 1.21 8.60 18.11
C GLU A 124 2.48 7.91 18.66
N LEU A 125 3.50 8.70 19.02
CA LEU A 125 4.78 8.24 19.58
C LEU A 125 4.78 8.29 21.10
#